data_767d7fc71892969e1477abbeb7a128d4
#
_entry.id   767d7fc71892969e1477abbeb7a128d4
#
_cell.length_a   1.000
_cell.length_b   1.000
_cell.length_c   1.000
_cell.angle_alpha   90.00
_cell.angle_beta   90.00
_cell.angle_gamma   90.00
#
_symmetry.space_group_name_H-M   'P 1'
#
loop_
_entity.id
_entity.type
_entity.pdbx_description
1 polymer ?
#
loop_
_entity_poly.entity_id
_entity_poly.type
_entity_poly.pdbx_seq_one_letter_code
_entity_poly.pdbx_strand_id
1 'polypeptide(L)'
;MLRKVKMKNGVSKVYTDRPDYADFDSPAKFEAIKSIIAKRLIEHPNAICSYSGGSDSDIMLDLIERTRAMFELPPIKYVFFNTGLEMKATRDHVKCVAEKYGVEIEERRPEINIVRATRKYGIPFVSKIMSGGLSEWQKKEVPLSIADEYDQAEDKAAKRKELKERYPKCESLINFLCCCNSAGEPRPNIQLVINSSKYMRDFIKKYPPEFMISARCCDYCKKQIAHKVQKDYDMIITGERRDEGGMRSVPRKDNTTLCFTETADGHYRLRPLYYVSDKDKAWYKEYYKIKYSDAYEVYGLTRTGCCGCPISYKAVEDLEKIQKYEPNVVKAAWNIFGKSYKYRMKYNEYKKKRMEEEKPKMLRDK
;
A
#
# COMPACT_ATOMS: atom_id res chain seq x y z
N MET A 1 9.95 -19.98 15.59
CA MET A 1 9.29 -21.27 15.27
C MET A 1 9.53 -21.58 13.79
N LEU A 2 10.02 -22.77 13.43
CA LEU A 2 10.21 -23.14 12.02
C LEU A 2 8.87 -23.55 11.41
N ARG A 3 8.42 -22.85 10.39
CA ARG A 3 7.17 -23.16 9.70
C ARG A 3 7.45 -23.86 8.39
N LYS A 4 6.96 -25.08 8.22
CA LYS A 4 7.02 -25.81 6.95
C LYS A 4 5.83 -25.39 6.08
N VAL A 5 6.09 -24.86 4.91
CA VAL A 5 5.05 -24.54 3.91
C VAL A 5 5.21 -25.46 2.72
N LYS A 6 4.16 -26.23 2.42
CA LYS A 6 4.12 -27.11 1.26
C LYS A 6 3.83 -26.28 0.00
N MET A 7 4.76 -26.24 -0.92
CA MET A 7 4.60 -25.54 -2.21
C MET A 7 3.74 -26.38 -3.16
N LYS A 8 3.15 -25.76 -4.18
CA LYS A 8 2.31 -26.44 -5.20
C LYS A 8 3.05 -27.56 -5.95
N ASN A 9 4.39 -27.53 -5.95
CA ASN A 9 5.26 -28.56 -6.53
C ASN A 9 5.65 -29.69 -5.55
N GLY A 10 5.03 -29.78 -4.37
CA GLY A 10 5.29 -30.82 -3.38
C GLY A 10 6.53 -30.61 -2.52
N VAL A 11 7.36 -29.59 -2.79
CA VAL A 11 8.57 -29.27 -2.00
C VAL A 11 8.15 -28.48 -0.76
N SER A 12 8.60 -28.91 0.42
CA SER A 12 8.40 -28.17 1.67
C SER A 12 9.60 -27.26 1.91
N LYS A 13 9.40 -25.94 1.83
CA LYS A 13 10.40 -24.95 2.27
C LYS A 13 10.16 -24.58 3.74
N VAL A 14 11.25 -24.52 4.51
CA VAL A 14 11.23 -24.12 5.92
C VAL A 14 11.56 -22.65 5.99
N TYR A 15 10.69 -21.87 6.59
CA TYR A 15 10.90 -20.43 6.82
C TYR A 15 10.92 -20.15 8.31
N THR A 16 11.78 -19.24 8.73
CA THR A 16 11.72 -18.66 10.07
C THR A 16 10.70 -17.55 10.08
N ASP A 17 9.66 -17.67 10.89
CA ASP A 17 8.53 -16.72 10.94
C ASP A 17 8.95 -15.31 11.35
N ARG A 18 9.99 -15.19 12.17
CA ARG A 18 10.51 -13.92 12.67
C ARG A 18 12.01 -14.08 12.95
N PRO A 19 12.85 -13.21 12.37
CA PRO A 19 14.29 -13.25 12.64
C PRO A 19 14.58 -12.77 14.08
N ASP A 20 15.63 -13.32 14.69
CA ASP A 20 16.02 -12.97 16.06
C ASP A 20 16.32 -11.49 16.25
N TYR A 21 16.87 -10.83 15.23
CA TYR A 21 17.16 -9.39 15.26
C TYR A 21 15.91 -8.51 15.40
N ALA A 22 14.70 -9.02 15.15
CA ALA A 22 13.48 -8.25 15.29
C ALA A 22 13.28 -7.72 16.73
N ASP A 23 13.86 -8.39 17.71
CA ASP A 23 13.80 -8.04 19.13
C ASP A 23 15.05 -7.30 19.65
N PHE A 24 16.05 -7.08 18.81
CA PHE A 24 17.26 -6.35 19.17
C PHE A 24 16.97 -4.85 19.39
N ASP A 25 17.81 -4.19 20.16
CA ASP A 25 17.83 -2.72 20.18
C ASP A 25 18.25 -2.15 18.81
N SER A 26 18.05 -0.87 18.60
CA SER A 26 18.23 -0.26 17.28
C SER A 26 19.66 -0.44 16.74
N PRO A 27 20.76 -0.21 17.51
CA PRO A 27 22.12 -0.44 17.04
C PRO A 27 22.36 -1.87 16.58
N ALA A 28 22.11 -2.85 17.45
CA ALA A 28 22.34 -4.27 17.16
C ALA A 28 21.44 -4.77 16.00
N LYS A 29 20.19 -4.26 15.93
CA LYS A 29 19.27 -4.57 14.85
C LYS A 29 19.82 -4.17 13.50
N PHE A 30 20.33 -2.94 13.35
CA PHE A 30 20.85 -2.47 12.07
C PHE A 30 22.17 -3.17 11.68
N GLU A 31 23.02 -3.55 12.63
CA GLU A 31 24.20 -4.37 12.36
C GLU A 31 23.81 -5.77 11.84
N ALA A 32 22.82 -6.40 12.46
CA ALA A 32 22.29 -7.66 11.97
C ALA A 32 21.67 -7.54 10.57
N ILE A 33 20.96 -6.45 10.29
CA ILE A 33 20.37 -6.18 8.97
C ILE A 33 21.48 -5.98 7.92
N LYS A 34 22.58 -5.26 8.23
CA LYS A 34 23.74 -5.13 7.31
C LYS A 34 24.31 -6.49 6.95
N SER A 35 24.50 -7.37 7.93
CA SER A 35 24.98 -8.73 7.69
C SER A 35 24.06 -9.54 6.77
N ILE A 36 22.73 -9.37 6.93
CA ILE A 36 21.75 -10.01 6.05
C ILE A 36 21.82 -9.44 4.64
N ILE A 37 21.89 -8.10 4.49
CA ILE A 37 22.03 -7.45 3.19
C ILE A 37 23.30 -7.95 2.49
N ALA A 38 24.46 -7.95 3.18
CA ALA A 38 25.72 -8.43 2.62
C ALA A 38 25.60 -9.87 2.13
N LYS A 39 25.11 -10.78 2.99
CA LYS A 39 24.87 -12.17 2.61
C LYS A 39 24.02 -12.30 1.35
N ARG A 40 22.90 -11.56 1.28
CA ARG A 40 21.97 -11.64 0.14
C ARG A 40 22.51 -11.02 -1.14
N LEU A 41 23.33 -9.98 -1.04
CA LEU A 41 24.00 -9.39 -2.20
C LEU A 41 25.11 -10.29 -2.75
N ILE A 42 25.78 -11.06 -1.89
CA ILE A 42 26.77 -12.08 -2.31
C ILE A 42 26.05 -13.25 -3.02
N GLU A 43 24.95 -13.74 -2.45
CA GLU A 43 24.16 -14.84 -3.03
C GLU A 43 23.43 -14.44 -4.32
N HIS A 44 23.04 -13.18 -4.47
CA HIS A 44 22.25 -12.63 -5.56
C HIS A 44 22.82 -11.29 -6.04
N PRO A 45 23.99 -11.29 -6.73
CA PRO A 45 24.69 -10.06 -7.12
C PRO A 45 23.93 -9.23 -8.16
N ASN A 46 23.08 -9.86 -8.98
CA ASN A 46 22.19 -9.16 -9.92
C ASN A 46 20.92 -8.65 -9.21
N ALA A 47 21.11 -7.63 -8.35
CA ALA A 47 20.05 -7.07 -7.54
C ALA A 47 19.64 -5.65 -8.00
N ILE A 48 18.34 -5.33 -7.82
CA ILE A 48 17.81 -3.98 -8.03
C ILE A 48 17.07 -3.51 -6.78
N CYS A 49 17.30 -2.25 -6.39
CA CYS A 49 16.59 -1.61 -5.29
C CYS A 49 15.55 -0.62 -5.83
N SER A 50 14.29 -0.81 -5.44
CA SER A 50 13.22 0.15 -5.73
C SER A 50 13.28 1.32 -4.74
N TYR A 51 13.77 2.46 -5.20
CA TYR A 51 13.87 3.70 -4.43
C TYR A 51 12.69 4.61 -4.72
N SER A 52 12.01 5.12 -3.70
CA SER A 52 10.76 5.92 -3.86
C SER A 52 10.92 7.40 -3.53
N GLY A 53 12.08 7.84 -3.02
CA GLY A 53 12.28 9.17 -2.44
C GLY A 53 11.50 9.38 -1.14
N GLY A 54 11.02 8.30 -0.53
CA GLY A 54 10.35 8.30 0.77
C GLY A 54 11.30 7.94 1.90
N SER A 55 10.99 8.36 3.12
CA SER A 55 11.85 8.24 4.30
C SER A 55 12.33 6.81 4.60
N ASP A 56 11.54 5.79 4.31
CA ASP A 56 11.97 4.39 4.47
C ASP A 56 12.94 3.97 3.37
N SER A 57 12.75 4.47 2.14
CA SER A 57 13.68 4.20 1.04
C SER A 57 15.00 4.95 1.20
N ASP A 58 15.02 6.11 1.88
CA ASP A 58 16.25 6.82 2.22
C ASP A 58 17.11 6.01 3.19
N ILE A 59 16.52 5.48 4.26
CA ILE A 59 17.20 4.60 5.20
C ILE A 59 17.69 3.33 4.52
N MET A 60 16.87 2.74 3.64
CA MET A 60 17.24 1.53 2.94
C MET A 60 18.43 1.74 2.02
N LEU A 61 18.45 2.84 1.26
CA LEU A 61 19.56 3.15 0.36
C LEU A 61 20.85 3.41 1.16
N ASP A 62 20.79 4.24 2.21
CA ASP A 62 21.94 4.49 3.09
C ASP A 62 22.49 3.20 3.70
N LEU A 63 21.59 2.33 4.18
CA LEU A 63 21.95 1.06 4.79
C LEU A 63 22.62 0.10 3.78
N ILE A 64 22.13 0.06 2.55
CA ILE A 64 22.74 -0.75 1.47
C ILE A 64 24.12 -0.19 1.13
N GLU A 65 24.27 1.11 0.93
CA GLU A 65 25.55 1.69 0.53
C GLU A 65 26.61 1.56 1.65
N ARG A 66 26.23 1.74 2.93
CA ARG A 66 27.11 1.45 4.07
C ARG A 66 27.51 0.00 4.14
N THR A 67 26.57 -0.92 3.89
CA THR A 67 26.86 -2.36 3.85
C THR A 67 27.83 -2.69 2.72
N ARG A 68 27.60 -2.13 1.54
CA ARG A 68 28.49 -2.34 0.39
C ARG A 68 29.90 -1.83 0.66
N ALA A 69 30.03 -0.64 1.24
CA ALA A 69 31.32 -0.09 1.60
C ALA A 69 32.04 -0.92 2.66
N MET A 70 31.29 -1.42 3.67
CA MET A 70 31.85 -2.22 4.76
C MET A 70 32.36 -3.60 4.30
N PHE A 71 31.69 -4.22 3.35
CA PHE A 71 31.99 -5.57 2.86
C PHE A 71 32.59 -5.58 1.45
N GLU A 72 32.99 -4.44 0.93
CA GLU A 72 33.60 -4.27 -0.42
C GLU A 72 32.77 -4.90 -1.54
N LEU A 73 31.44 -4.76 -1.46
CA LEU A 73 30.52 -5.37 -2.42
C LEU A 73 30.34 -4.51 -3.68
N PRO A 74 30.08 -5.11 -4.84
CA PRO A 74 29.88 -4.39 -6.09
C PRO A 74 28.63 -3.48 -6.04
N PRO A 75 28.54 -2.46 -6.91
CA PRO A 75 27.37 -1.59 -7.01
C PRO A 75 26.12 -2.36 -7.45
N ILE A 76 24.97 -1.97 -6.92
CA ILE A 76 23.67 -2.45 -7.37
C ILE A 76 22.92 -1.36 -8.16
N LYS A 77 21.86 -1.76 -8.85
CA LYS A 77 21.01 -0.82 -9.58
C LYS A 77 19.92 -0.24 -8.66
N TYR A 78 19.63 1.05 -8.85
CA TYR A 78 18.50 1.72 -8.19
C TYR A 78 17.50 2.20 -9.24
N VAL A 79 16.21 2.12 -8.94
CA VAL A 79 15.14 2.56 -9.83
C VAL A 79 14.08 3.38 -9.10
N PHE A 80 13.74 4.53 -9.66
CA PHE A 80 12.66 5.40 -9.22
C PHE A 80 11.51 5.37 -10.22
N PHE A 81 10.30 5.00 -9.78
CA PHE A 81 9.10 4.95 -10.61
C PHE A 81 8.32 6.26 -10.51
N ASN A 82 8.52 7.14 -11.50
CA ASN A 82 7.83 8.42 -11.58
C ASN A 82 6.50 8.28 -12.31
N THR A 83 5.39 8.39 -11.60
CA THR A 83 4.02 8.29 -12.16
C THR A 83 3.57 9.54 -12.91
N GLY A 84 4.34 10.64 -12.82
CA GLY A 84 4.00 11.95 -13.34
C GLY A 84 3.20 12.84 -12.39
N LEU A 85 2.94 12.37 -11.17
CA LEU A 85 2.24 13.14 -10.13
C LEU A 85 3.02 13.15 -8.80
N GLU A 86 4.31 12.94 -8.84
CA GLU A 86 5.20 13.12 -7.71
C GLU A 86 5.48 14.61 -7.47
N MET A 87 5.59 15.00 -6.19
CA MET A 87 6.00 16.34 -5.79
C MET A 87 7.41 16.66 -6.33
N LYS A 88 7.65 17.94 -6.65
CA LYS A 88 8.98 18.43 -7.04
C LYS A 88 10.00 18.14 -5.93
N ALA A 89 9.64 18.41 -4.66
CA ALA A 89 10.47 18.09 -3.51
C ALA A 89 10.95 16.62 -3.50
N THR A 90 10.08 15.66 -3.83
CA THR A 90 10.47 14.23 -3.92
C THR A 90 11.43 13.98 -5.07
N ARG A 91 11.17 14.55 -6.25
CA ARG A 91 12.03 14.35 -7.45
C ARG A 91 13.40 14.98 -7.29
N ASP A 92 13.47 16.18 -6.69
CA ASP A 92 14.74 16.85 -6.42
C ASP A 92 15.54 16.08 -5.37
N HIS A 93 14.86 15.56 -4.34
CA HIS A 93 15.50 14.71 -3.34
C HIS A 93 16.12 13.45 -3.94
N VAL A 94 15.45 12.79 -4.89
CA VAL A 94 16.00 11.62 -5.61
C VAL A 94 17.35 11.97 -6.26
N LYS A 95 17.48 13.16 -6.87
CA LYS A 95 18.73 13.63 -7.48
C LYS A 95 19.80 13.90 -6.42
N CYS A 96 19.44 14.64 -5.35
CA CYS A 96 20.36 14.92 -4.25
C CYS A 96 20.90 13.64 -3.58
N VAL A 97 20.07 12.61 -3.44
CA VAL A 97 20.49 11.32 -2.89
C VAL A 97 21.42 10.60 -3.85
N ALA A 98 21.12 10.58 -5.15
CA ALA A 98 22.01 10.00 -6.16
C ALA A 98 23.40 10.64 -6.12
N GLU A 99 23.47 11.97 -6.08
CA GLU A 99 24.71 12.73 -5.96
C GLU A 99 25.45 12.44 -4.65
N LYS A 100 24.75 12.48 -3.53
CA LYS A 100 25.32 12.24 -2.18
C LYS A 100 26.02 10.90 -2.05
N TYR A 101 25.43 9.85 -2.61
CA TYR A 101 25.96 8.48 -2.50
C TYR A 101 26.80 8.06 -3.72
N GLY A 102 26.91 8.90 -4.75
CA GLY A 102 27.59 8.57 -6.00
C GLY A 102 26.96 7.38 -6.73
N VAL A 103 25.63 7.24 -6.64
CA VAL A 103 24.87 6.15 -7.27
C VAL A 103 23.99 6.66 -8.40
N GLU A 104 23.75 5.81 -9.40
CA GLU A 104 22.75 6.09 -10.42
C GLU A 104 21.40 5.59 -9.97
N ILE A 105 20.40 6.49 -9.96
CA ILE A 105 18.99 6.15 -9.71
C ILE A 105 18.23 6.34 -11.02
N GLU A 106 17.96 5.23 -11.71
CA GLU A 106 17.27 5.26 -12.99
C GLU A 106 15.80 5.67 -12.81
N GLU A 107 15.37 6.75 -13.51
CA GLU A 107 13.97 7.15 -13.53
C GLU A 107 13.20 6.37 -14.61
N ARG A 108 12.16 5.64 -14.19
CA ARG A 108 11.23 4.96 -15.10
C ARG A 108 9.84 5.57 -15.03
N ARG A 109 9.28 5.84 -16.21
CA ARG A 109 7.92 6.40 -16.36
C ARG A 109 6.96 5.39 -16.97
N PRO A 110 5.66 5.45 -16.62
CA PRO A 110 4.63 4.58 -17.19
C PRO A 110 4.35 4.91 -18.66
N GLU A 111 4.05 3.88 -19.44
CA GLU A 111 3.50 4.04 -20.79
C GLU A 111 2.15 4.77 -20.77
N ILE A 112 1.33 4.46 -19.77
CA ILE A 112 0.06 5.14 -19.53
C ILE A 112 0.20 6.01 -18.29
N ASN A 113 0.22 7.33 -18.46
CA ASN A 113 0.28 8.26 -17.34
C ASN A 113 -0.99 8.22 -16.49
N ILE A 114 -0.90 8.79 -15.26
CA ILE A 114 -1.98 8.74 -14.28
C ILE A 114 -3.28 9.37 -14.78
N VAL A 115 -3.20 10.42 -15.61
CA VAL A 115 -4.38 11.09 -16.19
C VAL A 115 -5.13 10.16 -17.15
N ARG A 116 -4.39 9.49 -18.05
CA ARG A 116 -4.98 8.51 -18.96
C ARG A 116 -5.52 7.29 -18.22
N ALA A 117 -4.78 6.80 -17.23
CA ALA A 117 -5.20 5.65 -16.43
C ALA A 117 -6.50 5.93 -15.65
N THR A 118 -6.62 7.08 -15.01
CA THR A 118 -7.83 7.45 -14.26
C THR A 118 -9.02 7.74 -15.17
N ARG A 119 -8.82 8.36 -16.32
CA ARG A 119 -9.89 8.56 -17.32
C ARG A 119 -10.41 7.23 -17.87
N LYS A 120 -9.51 6.29 -18.15
CA LYS A 120 -9.88 5.00 -18.77
C LYS A 120 -10.49 4.02 -17.77
N TYR A 121 -9.98 3.95 -16.55
CA TYR A 121 -10.32 2.89 -15.59
C TYR A 121 -11.09 3.36 -14.37
N GLY A 122 -11.14 4.66 -14.12
CA GLY A 122 -11.76 5.25 -12.95
C GLY A 122 -10.77 5.78 -11.92
N ILE A 123 -11.30 6.51 -10.95
CA ILE A 123 -10.58 7.25 -9.91
C ILE A 123 -10.58 6.43 -8.61
N PRO A 124 -9.46 6.34 -7.86
CA PRO A 124 -9.46 5.64 -6.58
C PRO A 124 -10.33 6.35 -5.52
N PHE A 125 -10.88 5.56 -4.59
CA PHE A 125 -11.71 6.05 -3.49
C PHE A 125 -11.39 5.29 -2.20
N VAL A 126 -11.09 5.99 -1.14
CA VAL A 126 -10.83 5.53 0.25
C VAL A 126 -9.70 4.51 0.38
N SER A 127 -9.77 3.36 -0.29
CA SER A 127 -8.75 2.31 -0.25
C SER A 127 -8.72 1.52 -1.54
N LYS A 128 -7.65 0.71 -1.75
CA LYS A 128 -7.56 -0.17 -2.92
C LYS A 128 -8.66 -1.24 -2.92
N ILE A 129 -8.99 -1.78 -1.74
CA ILE A 129 -10.03 -2.81 -1.58
C ILE A 129 -11.39 -2.21 -1.90
N MET A 130 -11.71 -1.05 -1.32
CA MET A 130 -12.94 -0.32 -1.61
C MET A 130 -13.05 0.01 -3.10
N SER A 131 -12.00 0.59 -3.67
CA SER A 131 -11.98 0.94 -5.09
C SER A 131 -12.14 -0.28 -6.01
N GLY A 132 -11.55 -1.42 -5.64
CA GLY A 132 -11.70 -2.68 -6.37
C GLY A 132 -13.13 -3.22 -6.33
N GLY A 133 -13.70 -3.32 -5.13
CA GLY A 133 -15.07 -3.79 -4.93
C GLY A 133 -16.12 -2.90 -5.59
N LEU A 134 -15.99 -1.59 -5.43
CA LEU A 134 -16.90 -0.63 -6.09
C LEU A 134 -16.73 -0.62 -7.61
N SER A 135 -15.50 -0.79 -8.12
CA SER A 135 -15.26 -0.96 -9.56
C SER A 135 -15.94 -2.21 -10.12
N GLU A 136 -15.94 -3.29 -9.36
CA GLU A 136 -16.61 -4.52 -9.76
C GLU A 136 -18.13 -4.35 -9.68
N TRP A 137 -18.63 -3.73 -8.61
CA TRP A 137 -20.05 -3.43 -8.44
C TRP A 137 -20.60 -2.53 -9.57
N GLN A 138 -19.89 -1.48 -9.95
CA GLN A 138 -20.32 -0.59 -11.06
C GLN A 138 -20.37 -1.29 -12.43
N LYS A 139 -19.75 -2.46 -12.58
CA LYS A 139 -19.74 -3.23 -13.84
C LYS A 139 -20.73 -4.36 -13.85
N LYS A 140 -21.23 -4.76 -12.71
CA LYS A 140 -22.11 -5.90 -12.54
C LYS A 140 -23.40 -5.42 -11.88
N GLU A 141 -24.52 -5.84 -12.42
CA GLU A 141 -25.84 -5.46 -11.93
C GLU A 141 -26.24 -6.24 -10.68
N VAL A 142 -25.43 -6.12 -9.62
CA VAL A 142 -25.72 -6.73 -8.31
C VAL A 142 -26.22 -5.64 -7.38
N PRO A 143 -27.46 -5.75 -6.86
CA PRO A 143 -28.01 -4.71 -5.97
C PRO A 143 -27.31 -4.70 -4.62
N LEU A 144 -27.12 -3.52 -4.05
CA LEU A 144 -26.51 -3.37 -2.72
C LEU A 144 -27.36 -3.99 -1.61
N SER A 145 -28.67 -4.19 -1.85
CA SER A 145 -29.58 -4.83 -0.88
C SER A 145 -29.21 -6.28 -0.52
N ILE A 146 -28.41 -6.97 -1.35
CA ILE A 146 -27.94 -8.32 -0.99
C ILE A 146 -27.18 -8.34 0.32
N ALA A 147 -26.53 -7.23 0.67
CA ALA A 147 -25.82 -7.12 1.96
C ALA A 147 -26.79 -7.10 3.14
N ASP A 148 -27.97 -6.47 2.97
CA ASP A 148 -29.00 -6.47 4.02
C ASP A 148 -29.67 -7.85 4.12
N GLU A 149 -29.95 -8.49 2.97
CA GLU A 149 -30.43 -9.88 2.95
C GLU A 149 -29.47 -10.82 3.68
N TYR A 150 -28.16 -10.65 3.42
CA TYR A 150 -27.12 -11.43 4.11
C TYR A 150 -27.07 -11.13 5.61
N ASP A 151 -27.15 -9.83 6.00
CA ASP A 151 -27.10 -9.43 7.42
C ASP A 151 -28.30 -9.92 8.22
N GLN A 152 -29.47 -10.07 7.58
CA GLN A 152 -30.71 -10.56 8.22
C GLN A 152 -30.84 -12.09 8.24
N ALA A 153 -30.06 -12.81 7.43
CA ALA A 153 -30.15 -14.26 7.34
C ALA A 153 -29.66 -14.92 8.63
N GLU A 154 -30.36 -15.93 9.12
CA GLU A 154 -29.95 -16.78 10.25
C GLU A 154 -28.76 -17.66 9.87
N ASP A 155 -28.86 -18.36 8.74
CA ASP A 155 -27.75 -19.14 8.16
C ASP A 155 -27.01 -18.34 7.09
N LYS A 156 -25.86 -17.76 7.47
CA LYS A 156 -24.99 -16.98 6.61
C LYS A 156 -24.36 -17.79 5.47
N ALA A 157 -24.08 -19.07 5.73
CA ALA A 157 -23.45 -19.94 4.74
C ALA A 157 -24.45 -20.33 3.64
N ALA A 158 -25.68 -20.72 4.03
CA ALA A 158 -26.77 -21.00 3.10
C ALA A 158 -27.14 -19.77 2.26
N LYS A 159 -27.27 -18.60 2.91
CA LYS A 159 -27.58 -17.35 2.18
C LYS A 159 -26.49 -16.97 1.19
N ARG A 160 -25.21 -17.11 1.56
CA ARG A 160 -24.12 -16.86 0.65
C ARG A 160 -24.14 -17.79 -0.56
N LYS A 161 -24.47 -19.08 -0.36
CA LYS A 161 -24.60 -20.05 -1.45
C LYS A 161 -25.72 -19.63 -2.41
N GLU A 162 -26.89 -19.30 -1.87
CA GLU A 162 -28.04 -18.78 -2.63
C GLU A 162 -27.66 -17.54 -3.46
N LEU A 163 -26.96 -16.55 -2.85
CA LEU A 163 -26.54 -15.35 -3.55
C LEU A 163 -25.55 -15.65 -4.69
N LYS A 164 -24.68 -16.66 -4.54
CA LYS A 164 -23.78 -17.09 -5.63
C LYS A 164 -24.52 -17.75 -6.79
N GLU A 165 -25.56 -18.50 -6.50
CA GLU A 165 -26.42 -19.11 -7.52
C GLU A 165 -27.26 -18.05 -8.25
N ARG A 166 -27.78 -17.04 -7.51
CA ARG A 166 -28.54 -15.92 -8.04
C ARG A 166 -27.67 -14.99 -8.94
N TYR A 167 -26.39 -14.80 -8.56
CA TYR A 167 -25.45 -13.93 -9.28
C TYR A 167 -24.18 -14.71 -9.68
N PRO A 168 -24.23 -15.53 -10.71
CA PRO A 168 -23.09 -16.34 -11.15
C PRO A 168 -21.90 -15.47 -11.57
N LYS A 169 -20.69 -15.94 -11.33
CA LYS A 169 -19.42 -15.21 -11.58
C LYS A 169 -19.26 -13.90 -10.77
N CYS A 170 -20.06 -13.70 -9.71
CA CYS A 170 -20.00 -12.53 -8.83
C CYS A 170 -19.49 -12.86 -7.42
N GLU A 171 -18.89 -14.02 -7.19
CA GLU A 171 -18.48 -14.48 -5.86
C GLU A 171 -17.60 -13.47 -5.12
N SER A 172 -16.60 -12.89 -5.80
CA SER A 172 -15.72 -11.87 -5.22
C SER A 172 -16.48 -10.62 -4.79
N LEU A 173 -17.45 -10.20 -5.61
CA LEU A 173 -18.31 -9.06 -5.32
C LEU A 173 -19.29 -9.35 -4.18
N ILE A 174 -19.91 -10.52 -4.14
CA ILE A 174 -20.77 -10.95 -3.03
C ILE A 174 -19.98 -10.95 -1.73
N ASN A 175 -18.79 -11.56 -1.72
CA ASN A 175 -17.91 -11.55 -0.54
C ASN A 175 -17.55 -10.12 -0.09
N PHE A 176 -17.34 -9.21 -1.03
CA PHE A 176 -17.07 -7.81 -0.74
C PHE A 176 -18.30 -7.11 -0.14
N LEU A 177 -19.48 -7.24 -0.76
CA LEU A 177 -20.71 -6.59 -0.30
C LEU A 177 -21.20 -7.14 1.05
N CYS A 178 -21.08 -8.45 1.25
CA CYS A 178 -21.45 -9.14 2.48
C CYS A 178 -20.33 -9.16 3.55
N CYS A 179 -19.15 -8.61 3.23
CA CYS A 179 -17.96 -8.60 4.11
C CYS A 179 -17.56 -9.95 4.67
N CYS A 180 -17.65 -10.99 3.87
CA CYS A 180 -17.29 -12.34 4.25
C CYS A 180 -16.09 -12.87 3.46
N ASN A 181 -15.50 -13.96 3.94
CA ASN A 181 -14.48 -14.72 3.25
C ASN A 181 -15.10 -15.74 2.27
N SER A 182 -14.27 -16.54 1.60
CA SER A 182 -14.74 -17.59 0.69
C SER A 182 -15.53 -18.70 1.38
N ALA A 183 -15.41 -18.86 2.69
CA ALA A 183 -16.18 -19.79 3.51
C ALA A 183 -17.51 -19.19 4.03
N GLY A 184 -17.76 -17.88 3.79
CA GLY A 184 -18.94 -17.20 4.33
C GLY A 184 -18.76 -16.63 5.74
N GLU A 185 -17.55 -16.75 6.31
CA GLU A 185 -17.27 -16.21 7.65
C GLU A 185 -17.00 -14.70 7.58
N PRO A 186 -17.38 -13.93 8.61
CA PRO A 186 -17.08 -12.52 8.69
C PRO A 186 -15.59 -12.25 8.54
N ARG A 187 -15.22 -11.21 7.79
CA ARG A 187 -13.83 -10.73 7.70
C ARG A 187 -13.63 -9.51 8.59
N PRO A 188 -13.17 -9.67 9.83
CA PRO A 188 -13.02 -8.55 10.77
C PRO A 188 -12.10 -7.44 10.24
N ASN A 189 -11.08 -7.78 9.44
CA ASN A 189 -10.15 -6.80 8.86
C ASN A 189 -10.70 -6.09 7.61
N ILE A 190 -11.73 -6.63 6.94
CA ILE A 190 -12.46 -5.97 5.85
C ILE A 190 -13.63 -5.16 6.39
N GLN A 191 -14.09 -5.44 7.59
CA GLN A 191 -15.04 -4.59 8.33
C GLN A 191 -14.57 -3.13 8.37
N LEU A 192 -13.26 -2.88 8.37
CA LEU A 192 -12.70 -1.54 8.22
C LEU A 192 -13.06 -0.85 6.89
N VAL A 193 -13.60 -1.54 5.88
CA VAL A 193 -13.77 -0.96 4.55
C VAL A 193 -15.21 -0.62 4.21
N ILE A 194 -16.18 -1.51 4.43
CA ILE A 194 -17.61 -1.22 4.16
C ILE A 194 -18.48 -1.35 5.40
N ASN A 195 -18.19 -2.32 6.27
CA ASN A 195 -19.02 -2.60 7.46
C ASN A 195 -18.52 -1.95 8.74
N SER A 196 -17.27 -1.45 8.81
CA SER A 196 -16.90 -0.59 9.94
C SER A 196 -17.74 0.68 9.96
N SER A 197 -18.52 0.88 8.90
CA SER A 197 -19.51 1.90 8.91
C SER A 197 -20.68 1.43 8.05
N LYS A 198 -21.72 0.93 8.72
CA LYS A 198 -23.07 0.87 8.16
C LYS A 198 -23.40 2.18 7.41
N TYR A 199 -22.77 3.28 7.81
CA TYR A 199 -22.88 4.57 7.16
C TYR A 199 -22.32 4.61 5.74
N MET A 200 -21.23 3.89 5.41
CA MET A 200 -20.70 3.88 4.05
C MET A 200 -21.64 3.16 3.09
N ARG A 201 -22.20 2.02 3.50
CA ARG A 201 -23.16 1.27 2.70
C ARG A 201 -24.44 2.09 2.47
N ASP A 202 -25.01 2.66 3.54
CA ASP A 202 -26.19 3.51 3.48
C ASP A 202 -25.94 4.76 2.64
N PHE A 203 -24.75 5.35 2.76
CA PHE A 203 -24.33 6.49 1.96
C PHE A 203 -24.28 6.16 0.47
N ILE A 204 -23.65 5.06 0.09
CA ILE A 204 -23.55 4.64 -1.31
C ILE A 204 -24.92 4.29 -1.89
N LYS A 205 -25.83 3.67 -1.10
CA LYS A 205 -27.22 3.43 -1.50
C LYS A 205 -27.97 4.74 -1.77
N LYS A 206 -27.82 5.72 -0.87
CA LYS A 206 -28.50 7.01 -0.97
C LYS A 206 -27.89 7.93 -2.03
N TYR A 207 -26.58 7.85 -2.21
CA TYR A 207 -25.78 8.70 -3.10
C TYR A 207 -24.81 7.85 -3.90
N PRO A 208 -25.27 7.09 -4.91
CA PRO A 208 -24.38 6.31 -5.75
C PRO A 208 -23.35 7.21 -6.43
N PRO A 209 -22.09 6.75 -6.60
CA PRO A 209 -21.04 7.56 -7.21
C PRO A 209 -21.33 7.79 -8.70
N GLU A 210 -21.31 9.05 -9.13
CA GLU A 210 -21.51 9.49 -10.53
C GLU A 210 -20.22 9.42 -11.37
N PHE A 211 -19.24 8.70 -10.91
CA PHE A 211 -17.97 8.51 -11.62
C PHE A 211 -17.46 7.08 -11.42
N MET A 212 -16.68 6.60 -12.38
CA MET A 212 -16.07 5.27 -12.29
C MET A 212 -15.02 5.25 -11.18
N ILE A 213 -15.19 4.32 -10.24
CA ILE A 213 -14.24 4.10 -9.14
C ILE A 213 -13.31 2.93 -9.50
N SER A 214 -12.00 3.14 -9.38
CA SER A 214 -11.01 2.08 -9.55
C SER A 214 -9.64 2.49 -9.00
N ALA A 215 -8.88 1.54 -8.47
CA ALA A 215 -7.47 1.72 -8.11
C ALA A 215 -6.49 1.24 -9.19
N ARG A 216 -6.96 0.97 -10.42
CA ARG A 216 -6.11 0.44 -11.51
C ARG A 216 -5.01 1.39 -11.97
N CYS A 217 -5.10 2.71 -11.65
CA CYS A 217 -4.00 3.62 -11.86
C CYS A 217 -2.70 3.13 -11.20
N CYS A 218 -2.75 2.52 -9.99
CA CYS A 218 -1.59 1.93 -9.36
C CYS A 218 -1.02 0.73 -10.14
N ASP A 219 -1.88 -0.05 -10.79
CA ASP A 219 -1.43 -1.21 -11.57
C ASP A 219 -0.67 -0.77 -12.81
N TYR A 220 -1.21 0.21 -13.54
CA TYR A 220 -0.61 0.72 -14.78
C TYR A 220 0.57 1.66 -14.54
N CYS A 221 0.47 2.56 -13.55
CA CYS A 221 1.49 3.59 -13.34
C CYS A 221 2.65 3.15 -12.42
N LYS A 222 2.52 2.04 -11.69
CA LYS A 222 3.57 1.54 -10.77
C LYS A 222 3.89 0.07 -10.98
N LYS A 223 2.90 -0.83 -10.79
CA LYS A 223 3.18 -2.26 -10.73
C LYS A 223 3.66 -2.84 -12.06
N GLN A 224 3.01 -2.49 -13.18
CA GLN A 224 3.42 -3.03 -14.50
C GLN A 224 4.85 -2.66 -14.86
N ILE A 225 5.25 -1.41 -14.58
CA ILE A 225 6.62 -0.96 -14.85
C ILE A 225 7.59 -1.68 -13.93
N ALA A 226 7.27 -1.74 -12.62
CA ALA A 226 8.08 -2.46 -11.66
C ALA A 226 8.29 -3.92 -12.08
N HIS A 227 7.22 -4.61 -12.48
CA HIS A 227 7.33 -5.97 -12.99
C HIS A 227 8.17 -6.09 -14.26
N LYS A 228 8.07 -5.13 -15.20
CA LYS A 228 8.91 -5.14 -16.41
C LYS A 228 10.40 -4.99 -16.07
N VAL A 229 10.74 -4.01 -15.22
CA VAL A 229 12.11 -3.76 -14.81
C VAL A 229 12.68 -4.89 -13.98
N GLN A 230 11.87 -5.43 -13.07
CA GLN A 230 12.31 -6.45 -12.11
C GLN A 230 12.61 -7.81 -12.73
N LYS A 231 12.08 -8.10 -13.93
CA LYS A 231 12.32 -9.38 -14.62
C LYS A 231 13.78 -9.64 -14.99
N ASP A 232 14.56 -8.57 -15.14
CA ASP A 232 15.97 -8.64 -15.55
C ASP A 232 16.91 -8.85 -14.34
N TYR A 233 16.37 -8.96 -13.13
CA TYR A 233 17.13 -9.04 -11.89
C TYR A 233 16.73 -10.25 -11.04
N ASP A 234 17.72 -10.90 -10.43
CA ASP A 234 17.51 -12.07 -9.58
C ASP A 234 16.84 -11.70 -8.26
N MET A 235 17.23 -10.52 -7.71
CA MET A 235 16.72 -10.05 -6.43
C MET A 235 16.22 -8.62 -6.48
N ILE A 236 15.04 -8.41 -5.88
CA ILE A 236 14.39 -7.10 -5.77
C ILE A 236 14.42 -6.67 -4.30
N ILE A 237 14.99 -5.49 -4.03
CA ILE A 237 15.07 -4.91 -2.70
C ILE A 237 14.01 -3.80 -2.57
N THR A 238 13.24 -3.83 -1.47
CA THR A 238 12.20 -2.83 -1.19
C THR A 238 12.22 -2.39 0.27
N GLY A 239 11.98 -1.10 0.54
CA GLY A 239 11.94 -0.50 1.89
C GLY A 239 10.61 -0.71 2.61
N GLU A 240 9.91 -1.81 2.37
CA GLU A 240 8.63 -2.09 3.03
C GLU A 240 8.82 -2.40 4.51
N ARG A 241 8.02 -1.74 5.38
CA ARG A 241 8.00 -1.99 6.83
C ARG A 241 6.62 -2.49 7.28
N ARG A 242 6.63 -3.37 8.28
CA ARG A 242 5.40 -3.86 8.92
C ARG A 242 4.64 -2.72 9.60
N ASP A 243 5.34 -1.80 10.24
CA ASP A 243 4.79 -0.68 10.99
C ASP A 243 4.09 0.38 10.12
N GLU A 244 4.28 0.36 8.79
CA GLU A 244 3.45 1.18 7.90
C GLU A 244 1.96 0.77 7.92
N GLY A 245 1.63 -0.35 8.53
CA GLY A 245 0.26 -0.83 8.72
C GLY A 245 -0.41 -1.37 7.45
N GLY A 246 -1.75 -1.47 7.52
CA GLY A 246 -2.56 -1.98 6.42
C GLY A 246 -2.26 -3.44 6.08
N MET A 247 -2.18 -3.77 4.80
CA MET A 247 -1.91 -5.15 4.35
C MET A 247 -0.49 -5.64 4.67
N ARG A 248 0.44 -4.75 5.03
CA ARG A 248 1.82 -5.10 5.41
C ARG A 248 1.91 -5.65 6.83
N SER A 249 1.01 -5.21 7.72
CA SER A 249 0.95 -5.70 9.10
C SER A 249 0.21 -7.04 9.26
N VAL A 250 -0.52 -7.49 8.23
CA VAL A 250 -1.33 -8.71 8.29
C VAL A 250 -0.49 -9.91 7.85
N PRO A 251 -0.32 -10.95 8.70
CA PRO A 251 0.32 -12.19 8.31
C PRO A 251 -0.43 -12.85 7.14
N ARG A 252 0.28 -13.17 6.07
CA ARG A 252 -0.29 -13.85 4.91
C ARG A 252 0.15 -15.31 4.85
N LYS A 253 -0.75 -16.19 4.38
CA LYS A 253 -0.46 -17.62 4.17
C LYS A 253 0.62 -17.87 3.10
N ASP A 254 0.82 -16.90 2.19
CA ASP A 254 1.74 -16.98 1.04
C ASP A 254 3.17 -16.47 1.34
N ASN A 255 3.54 -16.30 2.61
CA ASN A 255 4.86 -15.83 3.06
C ASN A 255 5.31 -14.45 2.52
N THR A 256 4.40 -13.65 1.97
CA THR A 256 4.73 -12.30 1.49
C THR A 256 5.08 -11.32 2.61
N THR A 257 5.06 -11.78 3.85
CA THR A 257 5.35 -11.02 5.07
C THR A 257 6.76 -11.26 5.63
N LEU A 258 7.61 -11.99 4.91
CA LEU A 258 8.97 -12.30 5.38
C LEU A 258 9.98 -11.29 4.82
N CYS A 259 11.10 -11.12 5.56
CA CYS A 259 12.22 -10.28 5.13
C CYS A 259 12.81 -10.72 3.79
N PHE A 260 12.87 -12.03 3.55
CA PHE A 260 13.41 -12.61 2.33
C PHE A 260 12.47 -13.72 1.83
N THR A 261 12.03 -13.61 0.58
CA THR A 261 11.10 -14.56 -0.03
C THR A 261 11.47 -14.82 -1.47
N GLU A 262 11.30 -16.07 -1.90
CA GLU A 262 11.28 -16.44 -3.31
C GLU A 262 9.88 -16.23 -3.87
N THR A 263 9.76 -15.59 -5.01
CA THR A 263 8.50 -15.38 -5.73
C THR A 263 8.15 -16.60 -6.58
N ALA A 264 6.91 -16.70 -7.03
CA ALA A 264 6.45 -17.86 -7.82
C ALA A 264 7.13 -17.99 -9.19
N ASP A 265 7.69 -16.90 -9.70
CA ASP A 265 8.43 -16.79 -10.96
C ASP A 265 9.96 -16.94 -10.79
N GLY A 266 10.43 -17.36 -9.59
CA GLY A 266 11.81 -17.70 -9.32
C GLY A 266 12.73 -16.53 -8.96
N HIS A 267 12.19 -15.31 -8.84
CA HIS A 267 12.93 -14.17 -8.33
C HIS A 267 12.94 -14.12 -6.81
N TYR A 268 13.89 -13.38 -6.23
CA TYR A 268 13.95 -13.15 -4.80
C TYR A 268 13.49 -11.75 -4.45
N ARG A 269 12.88 -11.61 -3.28
CA ARG A 269 12.50 -10.31 -2.72
C ARG A 269 13.07 -10.14 -1.33
N LEU A 270 13.88 -9.11 -1.15
CA LEU A 270 14.48 -8.70 0.11
C LEU A 270 13.78 -7.46 0.65
N ARG A 271 13.32 -7.51 1.90
CA ARG A 271 12.72 -6.40 2.66
C ARG A 271 13.52 -6.19 3.94
N PRO A 272 14.66 -5.53 3.89
CA PRO A 272 15.57 -5.42 5.04
C PRO A 272 14.91 -4.73 6.23
N LEU A 273 14.06 -3.74 5.95
CA LEU A 273 13.40 -2.91 6.97
C LEU A 273 12.09 -3.51 7.51
N TYR A 274 11.71 -4.74 7.13
CA TYR A 274 10.38 -5.26 7.45
C TYR A 274 10.03 -5.24 8.94
N TYR A 275 11.00 -5.54 9.81
CA TYR A 275 10.85 -5.53 11.28
C TYR A 275 11.43 -4.27 11.94
N VAL A 276 11.75 -3.23 11.19
CA VAL A 276 12.18 -1.94 11.71
C VAL A 276 10.96 -1.14 12.16
N SER A 277 10.91 -0.82 13.44
CA SER A 277 9.85 -0.01 14.05
C SER A 277 10.03 1.48 13.75
N ASP A 278 9.00 2.30 14.06
CA ASP A 278 9.12 3.75 13.96
C ASP A 278 10.19 4.31 14.93
N LYS A 279 10.38 3.67 16.10
CA LYS A 279 11.44 4.01 17.03
C LYS A 279 12.83 3.72 16.45
N ASP A 280 13.03 2.55 15.87
CA ASP A 280 14.28 2.19 15.20
C ASP A 280 14.60 3.14 14.04
N LYS A 281 13.58 3.49 13.24
CA LYS A 281 13.69 4.46 12.16
C LYS A 281 14.13 5.84 12.65
N ALA A 282 13.53 6.32 13.73
CA ALA A 282 13.89 7.61 14.33
C ALA A 282 15.33 7.59 14.84
N TRP A 283 15.74 6.51 15.51
CA TRP A 283 17.11 6.31 15.95
C TRP A 283 18.08 6.32 14.75
N TYR A 284 17.81 5.59 13.69
CA TYR A 284 18.67 5.52 12.51
C TYR A 284 18.85 6.90 11.86
N LYS A 285 17.73 7.62 11.68
CA LYS A 285 17.74 8.98 11.13
C LYS A 285 18.67 9.88 11.94
N GLU A 286 18.54 9.87 13.27
CA GLU A 286 19.31 10.72 14.16
C GLU A 286 20.77 10.33 14.20
N TYR A 287 21.08 9.04 14.32
CA TYR A 287 22.44 8.54 14.45
C TYR A 287 23.27 8.75 13.17
N TYR A 288 22.70 8.46 12.01
CA TYR A 288 23.38 8.61 10.72
C TYR A 288 23.11 9.95 10.02
N LYS A 289 22.38 10.86 10.67
CA LYS A 289 22.05 12.20 10.16
C LYS A 289 21.39 12.14 8.77
N ILE A 290 20.41 11.24 8.62
CA ILE A 290 19.70 11.07 7.35
C ILE A 290 18.78 12.28 7.14
N LYS A 291 18.97 12.98 6.03
CA LYS A 291 18.08 14.05 5.60
C LYS A 291 17.00 13.47 4.69
N TYR A 292 15.75 13.69 5.04
CA TYR A 292 14.62 13.30 4.20
C TYR A 292 14.29 14.40 3.17
N SER A 293 13.41 14.08 2.22
CA SER A 293 12.86 15.04 1.28
C SER A 293 12.18 16.21 1.99
N ASP A 294 12.22 17.41 1.38
CA ASP A 294 11.50 18.59 1.86
C ASP A 294 9.99 18.34 2.02
N ALA A 295 9.45 17.33 1.32
CA ALA A 295 8.07 16.88 1.56
C ALA A 295 7.83 16.49 3.04
N TYR A 296 8.83 15.93 3.73
CA TYR A 296 8.78 15.62 5.16
C TYR A 296 9.28 16.78 6.03
N GLU A 297 10.46 17.30 5.70
CA GLU A 297 11.18 18.25 6.57
C GLU A 297 10.57 19.65 6.52
N VAL A 298 10.00 20.06 5.38
CA VAL A 298 9.47 21.40 5.15
C VAL A 298 7.96 21.41 5.04
N TYR A 299 7.36 20.49 4.26
CA TYR A 299 5.89 20.49 4.06
C TYR A 299 5.15 19.80 5.22
N GLY A 300 5.87 19.07 6.08
CA GLY A 300 5.29 18.38 7.25
C GLY A 300 4.38 17.21 6.86
N LEU A 301 4.70 16.53 5.76
CA LEU A 301 3.99 15.33 5.35
C LEU A 301 4.51 14.11 6.09
N THR A 302 3.65 13.11 6.27
CA THR A 302 4.03 11.83 6.89
C THR A 302 4.39 10.75 5.88
N ARG A 303 4.10 10.99 4.59
CA ARG A 303 4.40 10.06 3.50
C ARG A 303 4.49 10.78 2.16
N THR A 304 5.23 10.18 1.24
CA THR A 304 5.31 10.59 -0.17
C THR A 304 4.59 9.60 -1.09
N GLY A 305 4.55 9.87 -2.37
CA GLY A 305 3.92 9.07 -3.42
C GLY A 305 3.18 9.97 -4.38
N CYS A 306 2.19 9.44 -5.13
CA CYS A 306 1.35 10.28 -6.00
C CYS A 306 0.68 11.37 -5.16
N CYS A 307 0.92 12.64 -5.49
CA CYS A 307 0.37 13.79 -4.78
C CYS A 307 -1.15 13.72 -4.74
N GLY A 308 -1.73 13.89 -3.55
CA GLY A 308 -3.17 13.89 -3.34
C GLY A 308 -3.90 12.57 -3.64
N CYS A 309 -3.20 11.43 -3.62
CA CYS A 309 -3.86 10.14 -3.87
C CYS A 309 -5.05 9.91 -2.93
N PRO A 310 -6.30 9.70 -3.43
CA PRO A 310 -7.50 9.57 -2.60
C PRO A 310 -7.51 8.34 -1.67
N ILE A 311 -6.55 7.41 -1.83
CA ILE A 311 -6.35 6.29 -0.92
C ILE A 311 -5.80 6.78 0.42
N SER A 312 -5.06 7.90 0.45
CA SER A 312 -4.67 8.54 1.70
C SER A 312 -5.89 9.13 2.41
N TYR A 313 -6.03 8.83 3.69
CA TYR A 313 -7.12 9.43 4.48
C TYR A 313 -6.91 10.94 4.72
N LYS A 314 -5.67 11.41 4.66
CA LYS A 314 -5.26 12.83 4.78
C LYS A 314 -5.08 13.53 3.43
N ALA A 315 -5.54 12.95 2.32
CA ALA A 315 -5.24 13.47 0.98
C ALA A 315 -5.54 14.96 0.81
N VAL A 316 -6.68 15.46 1.31
CA VAL A 316 -7.07 16.87 1.19
C VAL A 316 -6.25 17.75 2.13
N GLU A 317 -6.06 17.35 3.39
CA GLU A 317 -5.22 18.05 4.36
C GLU A 317 -3.76 18.17 3.89
N ASP A 318 -3.24 17.08 3.31
CA ASP A 318 -1.89 17.08 2.74
C ASP A 318 -1.80 18.04 1.53
N LEU A 319 -2.83 18.12 0.68
CA LEU A 319 -2.88 19.08 -0.43
C LEU A 319 -2.87 20.52 0.05
N GLU A 320 -3.52 20.86 1.15
CA GLU A 320 -3.49 22.20 1.76
C GLU A 320 -2.08 22.60 2.18
N LYS A 321 -1.31 21.66 2.75
CA LYS A 321 0.10 21.88 3.09
C LYS A 321 0.96 22.07 1.85
N ILE A 322 0.79 21.18 0.85
CA ILE A 322 1.57 21.20 -0.40
C ILE A 322 1.26 22.47 -1.20
N GLN A 323 0.04 22.99 -1.15
CA GLN A 323 -0.41 24.20 -1.88
C GLN A 323 0.52 25.40 -1.68
N LYS A 324 1.13 25.53 -0.49
CA LYS A 324 2.04 26.63 -0.16
C LYS A 324 3.35 26.58 -0.95
N TYR A 325 3.77 25.39 -1.36
CA TYR A 325 5.08 25.14 -1.99
C TYR A 325 4.99 24.73 -3.45
N GLU A 326 3.98 23.93 -3.80
CA GLU A 326 3.82 23.35 -5.14
C GLU A 326 2.36 23.48 -5.64
N PRO A 327 1.84 24.70 -5.89
CA PRO A 327 0.45 24.92 -6.29
C PRO A 327 0.07 24.20 -7.58
N ASN A 328 0.98 24.04 -8.52
CA ASN A 328 0.70 23.40 -9.80
C ASN A 328 0.42 21.88 -9.65
N VAL A 329 1.15 21.17 -8.79
CA VAL A 329 0.88 19.74 -8.56
C VAL A 329 -0.42 19.54 -7.81
N VAL A 330 -0.79 20.45 -6.91
CA VAL A 330 -2.09 20.46 -6.23
C VAL A 330 -3.22 20.66 -7.23
N LYS A 331 -3.10 21.65 -8.13
CA LYS A 331 -4.06 21.87 -9.22
C LYS A 331 -4.22 20.62 -10.09
N ALA A 332 -3.12 19.96 -10.43
CA ALA A 332 -3.15 18.70 -11.17
C ALA A 332 -3.87 17.59 -10.40
N ALA A 333 -3.61 17.44 -9.10
CA ALA A 333 -4.27 16.46 -8.24
C ALA A 333 -5.79 16.70 -8.16
N TRP A 334 -6.22 17.94 -8.00
CA TRP A 334 -7.64 18.31 -8.02
C TRP A 334 -8.31 18.02 -9.37
N ASN A 335 -7.63 18.29 -10.49
CA ASN A 335 -8.15 17.99 -11.83
C ASN A 335 -8.32 16.48 -12.04
N ILE A 336 -7.43 15.66 -11.47
CA ILE A 336 -7.46 14.21 -11.63
C ILE A 336 -8.44 13.55 -10.65
N PHE A 337 -8.41 13.95 -9.38
CA PHE A 337 -9.07 13.24 -8.28
C PHE A 337 -10.23 14.01 -7.63
N GLY A 338 -10.51 15.22 -8.07
CA GLY A 338 -11.48 16.13 -7.43
C GLY A 338 -12.87 15.52 -7.22
N LYS A 339 -13.36 14.68 -8.15
CA LYS A 339 -14.62 13.94 -7.97
C LYS A 339 -14.58 13.03 -6.74
N SER A 340 -13.47 12.32 -6.53
CA SER A 340 -13.29 11.45 -5.38
C SER A 340 -13.19 12.24 -4.07
N TYR A 341 -12.49 13.38 -4.06
CA TYR A 341 -12.41 14.26 -2.89
C TYR A 341 -13.78 14.79 -2.48
N LYS A 342 -14.53 15.38 -3.43
CA LYS A 342 -15.88 15.89 -3.17
C LYS A 342 -16.82 14.80 -2.66
N TYR A 343 -16.75 13.61 -3.24
CA TYR A 343 -17.56 12.47 -2.82
C TYR A 343 -17.22 12.01 -1.40
N ARG A 344 -15.91 12.01 -1.04
CA ARG A 344 -15.45 11.70 0.31
C ARG A 344 -15.86 12.76 1.33
N MET A 345 -15.79 14.04 0.98
CA MET A 345 -16.28 15.15 1.84
C MET A 345 -17.77 14.97 2.13
N LYS A 346 -18.58 14.73 1.09
CA LYS A 346 -20.01 14.44 1.23
C LYS A 346 -20.28 13.22 2.13
N TYR A 347 -19.45 12.17 2.03
CA TYR A 347 -19.54 11.03 2.93
C TYR A 347 -19.20 11.39 4.38
N ASN A 348 -18.17 12.17 4.62
CA ASN A 348 -17.77 12.58 5.96
C ASN A 348 -18.86 13.41 6.66
N GLU A 349 -19.50 14.34 5.93
CA GLU A 349 -20.64 15.13 6.40
C GLU A 349 -21.84 14.23 6.73
N TYR A 350 -22.19 13.33 5.82
CA TYR A 350 -23.25 12.35 6.03
C TYR A 350 -22.99 11.49 7.28
N LYS A 351 -21.78 10.96 7.42
CA LYS A 351 -21.38 10.15 8.57
C LYS A 351 -21.49 10.94 9.89
N LYS A 352 -20.99 12.19 9.91
CA LYS A 352 -21.06 13.05 11.08
C LYS A 352 -22.52 13.27 11.52
N LYS A 353 -23.38 13.63 10.59
CA LYS A 353 -24.82 13.84 10.85
C LYS A 353 -25.47 12.58 11.42
N ARG A 354 -25.24 11.42 10.83
CA ARG A 354 -25.79 10.13 11.29
C ARG A 354 -25.32 9.77 12.68
N MET A 355 -24.03 10.01 12.98
CA MET A 355 -23.49 9.76 14.33
C MET A 355 -24.10 10.70 15.39
N GLU A 356 -24.40 11.95 15.04
CA GLU A 356 -25.08 12.90 15.91
C GLU A 356 -26.53 12.51 16.18
N GLU A 357 -27.26 12.03 15.17
CA GLU A 357 -28.64 11.53 15.30
C GLU A 357 -28.76 10.28 16.17
N GLU A 358 -27.72 9.44 16.22
CA GLU A 358 -27.71 8.18 17.00
C GLU A 358 -27.26 8.36 18.46
N LYS A 359 -26.52 9.42 18.79
CA LYS A 359 -26.07 9.71 20.17
C LYS A 359 -27.20 9.79 21.21
N PRO A 360 -28.36 10.39 20.95
CA PRO A 360 -29.44 10.45 21.93
C PRO A 360 -30.11 9.11 22.24
N LYS A 361 -30.06 8.15 21.30
CA LYS A 361 -30.63 6.81 21.51
C LYS A 361 -29.79 5.96 22.44
N MET A 362 -28.46 6.03 22.38
CA MET A 362 -27.55 5.29 23.26
C MET A 362 -27.59 5.73 24.73
N LEU A 363 -28.06 6.96 25.02
CA LEU A 363 -28.21 7.48 26.39
C LEU A 363 -29.55 7.13 27.02
N ARG A 364 -30.54 6.66 26.25
CA ARG A 364 -31.86 6.23 26.75
C ARG A 364 -31.93 4.73 27.07
N ASP A 365 -30.98 3.94 26.57
CA ASP A 365 -30.91 2.49 26.73
C ASP A 365 -29.84 2.07 27.76
N LYS A 366 -29.34 3.01 28.57
CA LYS A 366 -28.55 2.80 29.80
C LYS A 366 -29.25 3.40 30.99
#